data_bb622836c16f8c4c085e9d3ad281ffd9
#
_entry.id   bb622836c16f8c4c085e9d3ad281ffd9
#
_cell.length_a   1.000
_cell.length_b   1.000
_cell.length_c   1.000
_cell.angle_alpha   90.00
_cell.angle_beta   90.00
_cell.angle_gamma   90.00
#
_symmetry.space_group_name_H-M   'P 1'
#
loop_
_entity.id
_entity.type
_entity.pdbx_description
1 polymer ?
#
loop_
_entity_poly.entity_id
_entity_poly.type
_entity_poly.pdbx_seq_one_letter_code
_entity_poly.pdbx_strand_id
1 'polypeptide(L)'
;SYWWSDKIVLWMYKAKEADKKKEAKLYSIVKEIAGKAGVPMPKVYLVDTPQSNAFATGRNPRHAAVAVTTGIMQILEEKELRGVLAHEIGHIKNRDILISTVAATIAGVISYIAMMARWTAIFGGMGKNNENQSGNILELLVLAIIAPIMAMIIQLAISRSREYLADEIGAKLSGEPLALASALQKIEKNVHNHPFARMGKTEATAHMFISNPLKASAFLNLFSTHPPTEERCKRLRAMKV
;
A
#
# COMPACT_ATOMS: atom_id res chain seq x y z
N SER A 1 14.41 6.88 -6.97
CA SER A 1 13.39 5.82 -6.80
C SER A 1 12.02 6.22 -7.34
N TYR A 2 11.53 7.44 -7.12
CA TYR A 2 10.22 7.90 -7.61
C TYR A 2 10.03 7.78 -9.13
N TRP A 3 11.04 8.19 -9.92
CA TRP A 3 10.97 8.20 -11.39
C TRP A 3 10.94 6.81 -12.04
N TRP A 4 11.44 5.79 -11.34
CA TRP A 4 11.54 4.42 -11.82
C TRP A 4 10.83 3.42 -10.91
N SER A 5 9.96 3.90 -10.04
CA SER A 5 9.24 3.06 -9.07
C SER A 5 8.47 1.93 -9.73
N ASP A 6 7.82 2.20 -10.88
CA ASP A 6 7.11 1.20 -11.68
C ASP A 6 8.05 0.10 -12.17
N LYS A 7 9.17 0.47 -12.77
CA LYS A 7 10.14 -0.50 -13.35
C LYS A 7 10.78 -1.36 -12.26
N ILE A 8 11.15 -0.74 -11.13
CA ILE A 8 11.79 -1.46 -10.02
C ILE A 8 10.82 -2.48 -9.45
N VAL A 9 9.57 -2.09 -9.19
CA VAL A 9 8.55 -2.99 -8.64
C VAL A 9 8.23 -4.11 -9.62
N LEU A 10 7.95 -3.80 -10.89
CA LEU A 10 7.65 -4.80 -11.89
C LEU A 10 8.80 -5.79 -12.09
N TRP A 11 10.04 -5.32 -12.06
CA TRP A 11 11.21 -6.18 -12.11
C TRP A 11 11.34 -7.09 -10.87
N MET A 12 11.11 -6.56 -9.66
CA MET A 12 11.15 -7.32 -8.42
C MET A 12 10.15 -8.49 -8.42
N TYR A 13 8.95 -8.26 -8.98
CA TYR A 13 7.90 -9.26 -9.10
C TYR A 13 8.02 -10.11 -10.38
N LYS A 14 9.04 -9.90 -11.21
CA LYS A 14 9.20 -10.56 -12.51
C LYS A 14 7.94 -10.45 -13.37
N ALA A 15 7.25 -9.31 -13.28
CA ALA A 15 6.03 -9.04 -13.99
C ALA A 15 6.29 -8.99 -15.49
N LYS A 16 5.46 -9.67 -16.28
CA LYS A 16 5.51 -9.65 -17.75
C LYS A 16 4.33 -8.86 -18.27
N GLU A 17 4.52 -8.07 -19.31
CA GLU A 17 3.40 -7.38 -19.96
C GLU A 17 2.41 -8.42 -20.48
N ALA A 18 1.14 -8.25 -20.13
CA ALA A 18 0.09 -9.18 -20.50
C ALA A 18 -0.16 -9.17 -22.02
N ASP A 19 -0.33 -10.34 -22.61
CA ASP A 19 -0.68 -10.45 -24.02
C ASP A 19 -2.15 -10.03 -24.22
N LYS A 20 -2.36 -9.00 -25.04
CA LYS A 20 -3.71 -8.45 -25.30
C LYS A 20 -4.69 -9.46 -25.91
N LYS A 21 -4.19 -10.45 -26.64
CA LYS A 21 -5.05 -11.47 -27.27
C LYS A 21 -5.40 -12.57 -26.28
N LYS A 22 -4.43 -13.01 -25.47
CA LYS A 22 -4.65 -14.06 -24.46
C LYS A 22 -5.46 -13.57 -23.29
N GLU A 23 -5.19 -12.33 -22.86
CA GLU A 23 -5.80 -11.72 -21.69
C GLU A 23 -6.83 -10.63 -22.06
N ALA A 24 -7.55 -10.84 -23.17
CA ALA A 24 -8.50 -9.87 -23.73
C ALA A 24 -9.54 -9.44 -22.71
N LYS A 25 -10.01 -10.35 -21.85
CA LYS A 25 -10.98 -10.08 -20.78
C LYS A 25 -10.39 -9.13 -19.72
N LEU A 26 -9.17 -9.39 -19.25
CA LEU A 26 -8.49 -8.53 -18.29
C LEU A 26 -8.27 -7.11 -18.86
N TYR A 27 -7.83 -7.02 -20.12
CA TYR A 27 -7.68 -5.75 -20.79
C TYR A 27 -9.00 -4.99 -20.96
N SER A 28 -10.11 -5.69 -21.26
CA SER A 28 -11.43 -5.09 -21.37
C SER A 28 -11.90 -4.48 -20.06
N ILE A 29 -11.73 -5.21 -18.95
CA ILE A 29 -12.11 -4.74 -17.61
C ILE A 29 -11.28 -3.50 -17.24
N VAL A 30 -9.95 -3.55 -17.39
CA VAL A 30 -9.08 -2.42 -17.05
C VAL A 30 -9.40 -1.19 -17.91
N LYS A 31 -9.65 -1.38 -19.22
CA LYS A 31 -10.02 -0.29 -20.14
C LYS A 31 -11.33 0.38 -19.75
N GLU A 32 -12.36 -0.42 -19.43
CA GLU A 32 -13.65 0.09 -18.99
C GLU A 32 -13.52 0.93 -17.71
N ILE A 33 -12.84 0.37 -16.69
CA ILE A 33 -12.68 1.04 -15.40
C ILE A 33 -11.84 2.29 -15.53
N ALA A 34 -10.73 2.26 -16.28
CA ALA A 34 -9.90 3.43 -16.54
C ALA A 34 -10.71 4.56 -17.23
N GLY A 35 -11.55 4.20 -18.20
CA GLY A 35 -12.48 5.14 -18.86
C GLY A 35 -13.47 5.76 -17.87
N LYS A 36 -14.12 4.97 -17.03
CA LYS A 36 -15.02 5.46 -15.97
C LYS A 36 -14.29 6.32 -14.94
N ALA A 37 -13.05 5.99 -14.61
CA ALA A 37 -12.23 6.75 -13.68
C ALA A 37 -11.70 8.08 -14.26
N GLY A 38 -11.74 8.25 -15.59
CA GLY A 38 -11.16 9.41 -16.28
C GLY A 38 -9.63 9.43 -16.25
N VAL A 39 -8.99 8.25 -16.22
CA VAL A 39 -7.53 8.12 -16.27
C VAL A 39 -7.09 7.44 -17.56
N PRO A 40 -5.88 7.74 -18.08
CA PRO A 40 -5.33 7.01 -19.20
C PRO A 40 -5.25 5.52 -18.90
N MET A 41 -5.44 4.68 -19.94
CA MET A 41 -5.32 3.23 -19.82
C MET A 41 -3.95 2.85 -19.26
N PRO A 42 -3.85 2.24 -18.06
CA PRO A 42 -2.58 1.80 -17.52
C PRO A 42 -2.03 0.59 -18.31
N LYS A 43 -0.73 0.38 -18.25
CA LYS A 43 -0.14 -0.86 -18.75
C LYS A 43 -0.58 -2.02 -17.87
N VAL A 44 -0.86 -3.17 -18.50
CA VAL A 44 -1.34 -4.36 -17.78
C VAL A 44 -0.21 -5.41 -17.76
N TYR A 45 0.07 -5.92 -16.57
CA TYR A 45 1.11 -6.91 -16.34
C TYR A 45 0.54 -8.14 -15.64
N LEU A 46 1.13 -9.29 -15.95
CA LEU A 46 0.90 -10.56 -15.24
C LEU A 46 2.12 -10.93 -14.42
N VAL A 47 1.87 -11.42 -13.22
CA VAL A 47 2.87 -12.03 -12.34
C VAL A 47 2.53 -13.51 -12.18
N ASP A 48 3.41 -14.37 -12.65
CA ASP A 48 3.22 -15.81 -12.58
C ASP A 48 3.56 -16.31 -11.18
N THR A 49 2.54 -16.34 -10.32
CA THR A 49 2.62 -16.81 -8.94
C THR A 49 1.26 -17.29 -8.46
N PRO A 50 1.19 -18.38 -7.67
CA PRO A 50 -0.07 -18.86 -7.08
C PRO A 50 -0.62 -17.93 -5.98
N GLN A 51 0.15 -16.98 -5.52
CA GLN A 51 -0.27 -16.03 -4.49
C GLN A 51 -1.26 -15.03 -5.07
N SER A 52 -2.33 -14.76 -4.33
CA SER A 52 -3.40 -13.86 -4.78
C SER A 52 -3.05 -12.42 -4.47
N ASN A 53 -2.69 -11.66 -5.49
CA ASN A 53 -2.44 -10.23 -5.36
C ASN A 53 -2.75 -9.49 -6.67
N ALA A 54 -3.11 -8.22 -6.53
CA ALA A 54 -3.07 -7.23 -7.60
C ALA A 54 -2.48 -5.94 -7.01
N PHE A 55 -1.83 -5.13 -7.84
CA PHE A 55 -1.29 -3.85 -7.38
C PHE A 55 -1.17 -2.86 -8.53
N ALA A 56 -1.33 -1.58 -8.19
CA ALA A 56 -1.02 -0.49 -9.06
C ALA A 56 0.36 0.10 -8.73
N THR A 57 1.09 0.51 -9.75
CA THR A 57 2.37 1.21 -9.60
C THR A 57 2.50 2.30 -10.66
N GLY A 58 3.43 3.23 -10.45
CA GLY A 58 3.70 4.31 -11.38
C GLY A 58 3.67 5.68 -10.75
N ARG A 59 4.50 6.60 -11.25
CA ARG A 59 4.67 7.94 -10.68
C ARG A 59 3.44 8.88 -10.83
N ASN A 60 2.60 8.64 -11.83
CA ASN A 60 1.39 9.42 -12.09
C ASN A 60 0.44 8.63 -13.02
N PRO A 61 -0.81 9.06 -13.22
CA PRO A 61 -1.78 8.35 -14.06
C PRO A 61 -1.35 8.10 -15.51
N ARG A 62 -0.49 8.97 -16.08
CA ARG A 62 0.03 8.78 -17.45
C ARG A 62 1.13 7.72 -17.54
N HIS A 63 1.76 7.38 -16.42
CA HIS A 63 2.84 6.41 -16.30
C HIS A 63 2.47 5.36 -15.25
N ALA A 64 1.25 4.87 -15.34
CA ALA A 64 0.71 3.87 -14.42
C ALA A 64 0.73 2.48 -15.06
N ALA A 65 0.88 1.49 -14.21
CA ALA A 65 0.75 0.08 -14.54
C ALA A 65 -0.08 -0.63 -13.46
N VAL A 66 -0.87 -1.61 -13.89
CA VAL A 66 -1.60 -2.53 -13.01
C VAL A 66 -1.05 -3.92 -13.24
N ALA A 67 -0.65 -4.58 -12.18
CA ALA A 67 -0.16 -5.95 -12.20
C ALA A 67 -1.15 -6.87 -11.49
N VAL A 68 -1.38 -8.05 -12.06
CA VAL A 68 -2.30 -9.06 -11.54
C VAL A 68 -1.58 -10.40 -11.49
N THR A 69 -1.74 -11.13 -10.40
CA THR A 69 -1.14 -12.47 -10.28
C THR A 69 -2.01 -13.54 -10.91
N THR A 70 -1.40 -14.63 -11.38
CA THR A 70 -2.14 -15.81 -11.85
C THR A 70 -3.02 -16.39 -10.74
N GLY A 71 -2.55 -16.35 -9.49
CA GLY A 71 -3.30 -16.84 -8.33
C GLY A 71 -4.59 -16.08 -8.06
N ILE A 72 -4.60 -14.73 -8.17
CA ILE A 72 -5.84 -13.96 -7.97
C ILE A 72 -6.86 -14.24 -9.08
N MET A 73 -6.40 -14.40 -10.32
CA MET A 73 -7.27 -14.72 -11.46
C MET A 73 -7.92 -16.10 -11.34
N GLN A 74 -7.32 -17.02 -10.59
CA GLN A 74 -7.86 -18.36 -10.35
C GLN A 74 -8.96 -18.38 -9.29
N ILE A 75 -8.88 -17.49 -8.28
CA ILE A 75 -9.79 -17.53 -7.13
C ILE A 75 -10.95 -16.54 -7.23
N LEU A 76 -10.80 -15.48 -8.03
CA LEU A 76 -11.81 -14.44 -8.15
C LEU A 76 -12.71 -14.65 -9.36
N GLU A 77 -14.00 -14.43 -9.15
CA GLU A 77 -14.96 -14.28 -10.23
C GLU A 77 -14.76 -12.93 -10.95
N GLU A 78 -15.33 -12.79 -12.13
CA GLU A 78 -15.18 -11.58 -12.94
C GLU A 78 -15.61 -10.30 -12.20
N LYS A 79 -16.75 -10.34 -11.49
CA LYS A 79 -17.25 -9.19 -10.72
C LYS A 79 -16.32 -8.83 -9.57
N GLU A 80 -15.74 -9.81 -8.92
CA GLU A 80 -14.76 -9.65 -7.85
C GLU A 80 -13.46 -9.07 -8.37
N LEU A 81 -12.94 -9.63 -9.47
CA LEU A 81 -11.74 -9.10 -10.14
C LEU A 81 -11.95 -7.67 -10.62
N ARG A 82 -13.13 -7.35 -11.16
CA ARG A 82 -13.55 -6.00 -11.54
C ARG A 82 -13.50 -5.05 -10.35
N GLY A 83 -14.03 -5.45 -9.19
CA GLY A 83 -13.97 -4.67 -7.96
C GLY A 83 -12.54 -4.38 -7.51
N VAL A 84 -11.67 -5.39 -7.52
CA VAL A 84 -10.25 -5.24 -7.17
C VAL A 84 -9.53 -4.32 -8.15
N LEU A 85 -9.72 -4.51 -9.45
CA LEU A 85 -9.09 -3.64 -10.46
C LEU A 85 -9.59 -2.20 -10.37
N ALA A 86 -10.86 -2.00 -10.00
CA ALA A 86 -11.42 -0.68 -9.77
C ALA A 86 -10.81 -0.01 -8.53
N HIS A 87 -10.53 -0.76 -7.46
CA HIS A 87 -9.79 -0.31 -6.30
C HIS A 87 -8.37 0.14 -6.69
N GLU A 88 -7.63 -0.69 -7.45
CA GLU A 88 -6.28 -0.37 -7.91
C GLU A 88 -6.24 0.89 -8.82
N ILE A 89 -7.22 1.04 -9.69
CA ILE A 89 -7.36 2.23 -10.53
C ILE A 89 -7.75 3.45 -9.67
N GLY A 90 -8.46 3.24 -8.57
CA GLY A 90 -8.71 4.27 -7.56
C GLY A 90 -7.42 4.87 -7.01
N HIS A 91 -6.43 4.06 -6.67
CA HIS A 91 -5.11 4.52 -6.24
C HIS A 91 -4.39 5.35 -7.32
N ILE A 92 -4.47 4.92 -8.59
CA ILE A 92 -3.91 5.67 -9.72
C ILE A 92 -4.58 7.04 -9.85
N LYS A 93 -5.92 7.09 -9.84
CA LYS A 93 -6.73 8.32 -9.95
C LYS A 93 -6.36 9.32 -8.86
N ASN A 94 -6.21 8.86 -7.64
CA ASN A 94 -5.92 9.69 -6.47
C ASN A 94 -4.45 10.02 -6.29
N ARG A 95 -3.56 9.49 -7.14
CA ARG A 95 -2.11 9.66 -7.06
C ARG A 95 -1.53 9.21 -5.71
N ASP A 96 -2.01 8.09 -5.20
CA ASP A 96 -1.68 7.60 -3.87
C ASP A 96 -0.18 7.32 -3.69
N ILE A 97 0.51 6.90 -4.74
CA ILE A 97 1.97 6.71 -4.74
C ILE A 97 2.69 8.04 -4.44
N LEU A 98 2.24 9.14 -5.02
CA LEU A 98 2.81 10.48 -4.75
C LEU A 98 2.58 10.87 -3.29
N ILE A 99 1.34 10.73 -2.81
CA ILE A 99 0.97 11.09 -1.42
C ILE A 99 1.77 10.25 -0.43
N SER A 100 1.85 8.93 -0.65
CA SER A 100 2.63 8.03 0.21
C SER A 100 4.12 8.37 0.18
N THR A 101 4.68 8.72 -0.99
CA THR A 101 6.08 9.13 -1.12
C THR A 101 6.34 10.42 -0.35
N VAL A 102 5.47 11.42 -0.45
CA VAL A 102 5.59 12.68 0.30
C VAL A 102 5.51 12.42 1.80
N ALA A 103 4.52 11.64 2.25
CA ALA A 103 4.36 11.29 3.66
C ALA A 103 5.58 10.53 4.21
N ALA A 104 6.11 9.56 3.46
CA ALA A 104 7.30 8.82 3.84
C ALA A 104 8.55 9.71 3.89
N THR A 105 8.68 10.67 2.96
CA THR A 105 9.79 11.63 2.94
C THR A 105 9.74 12.52 4.17
N ILE A 106 8.59 13.08 4.51
CA ILE A 106 8.42 13.91 5.71
C ILE A 106 8.74 13.12 6.97
N ALA A 107 8.21 11.90 7.11
CA ALA A 107 8.51 11.03 8.24
C ALA A 107 10.01 10.69 8.32
N GLY A 108 10.66 10.48 7.17
CA GLY A 108 12.11 10.25 7.09
C GLY A 108 12.93 11.45 7.55
N VAL A 109 12.54 12.67 7.14
CA VAL A 109 13.18 13.91 7.60
C VAL A 109 13.04 14.09 9.11
N ILE A 110 11.84 13.88 9.65
CA ILE A 110 11.60 13.94 11.11
C ILE A 110 12.47 12.92 11.84
N SER A 111 12.54 11.68 11.34
CA SER A 111 13.36 10.63 11.94
C SER A 111 14.85 10.94 11.87
N TYR A 112 15.32 11.56 10.78
CA TYR A 112 16.70 11.98 10.64
C TYR A 112 17.06 13.09 11.63
N ILE A 113 16.22 14.12 11.76
CA ILE A 113 16.40 15.20 12.74
C ILE A 113 16.41 14.64 14.16
N ALA A 114 15.48 13.73 14.49
CA ALA A 114 15.42 13.06 15.79
C ALA A 114 16.68 12.23 16.07
N MET A 115 17.23 11.57 15.06
CA MET A 115 18.50 10.84 15.16
C MET A 115 19.67 11.80 15.45
N MET A 116 19.75 12.92 14.73
CA MET A 116 20.79 13.94 14.95
C MET A 116 20.69 14.53 16.38
N ALA A 117 19.48 14.85 16.85
CA ALA A 117 19.23 15.33 18.19
C ALA A 117 19.71 14.32 19.26
N ARG A 118 19.46 13.03 19.03
CA ARG A 118 19.91 11.94 19.91
C ARG A 118 21.43 11.83 19.96
N TRP A 119 22.10 11.91 18.81
CA TRP A 119 23.56 11.93 18.75
C TRP A 119 24.14 13.14 19.48
N THR A 120 23.57 14.33 19.29
CA THR A 120 23.99 15.55 19.99
C THR A 120 23.77 15.41 21.51
N ALA A 121 22.65 14.85 21.96
CA ALA A 121 22.41 14.64 23.39
C ALA A 121 23.41 13.66 24.04
N ILE A 122 23.76 12.56 23.32
CA ILE A 122 24.66 11.53 23.83
C ILE A 122 26.12 12.01 23.82
N PHE A 123 26.59 12.61 22.73
CA PHE A 123 27.99 12.96 22.54
C PHE A 123 28.31 14.43 22.83
N GLY A 124 27.34 15.36 22.66
CA GLY A 124 27.55 16.79 22.92
C GLY A 124 27.55 17.15 24.40
N GLY A 125 26.94 16.30 25.26
CA GLY A 125 26.92 16.48 26.72
C GLY A 125 28.24 16.14 27.46
N MET A 126 29.20 15.51 26.77
CA MET A 126 30.43 15.06 27.42
C MET A 126 31.49 16.17 27.64
N GLY A 127 31.20 17.43 27.28
CA GLY A 127 32.22 18.51 27.30
C GLY A 127 31.96 19.71 28.22
N LYS A 128 30.80 19.85 28.89
CA LYS A 128 30.56 21.02 29.77
C LYS A 128 29.65 20.67 30.95
N ASN A 129 30.21 20.78 32.16
CA ASN A 129 29.52 20.74 33.45
C ASN A 129 28.70 22.03 33.65
N ASN A 130 27.48 22.10 33.15
CA ASN A 130 26.47 23.13 33.50
C ASN A 130 25.20 22.46 33.96
N GLU A 131 24.81 22.67 35.22
CA GLU A 131 23.58 22.08 35.84
C GLU A 131 22.28 22.39 35.07
N ASN A 132 22.21 23.52 34.37
CA ASN A 132 21.08 23.89 33.52
C ASN A 132 21.00 23.11 32.19
N GLN A 133 22.01 22.30 31.85
CA GLN A 133 22.08 21.58 30.57
C GLN A 133 21.43 20.20 30.67
N SER A 134 21.25 19.64 31.87
CA SER A 134 20.64 18.33 32.10
C SER A 134 19.18 18.30 31.72
N GLY A 135 18.42 19.38 31.96
CA GLY A 135 17.02 19.50 31.54
C GLY A 135 16.83 19.49 30.02
N ASN A 136 17.66 20.24 29.31
CA ASN A 136 17.64 20.31 27.84
C ASN A 136 17.98 18.97 27.17
N ILE A 137 18.89 18.17 27.77
CA ILE A 137 19.26 16.86 27.24
C ILE A 137 18.12 15.86 27.38
N LEU A 138 17.41 15.86 28.50
CA LEU A 138 16.26 15.00 28.73
C LEU A 138 15.12 15.33 27.76
N GLU A 139 14.79 16.61 27.56
CA GLU A 139 13.80 17.05 26.58
C GLU A 139 14.17 16.62 25.16
N LEU A 140 15.42 16.78 24.76
CA LEU A 140 15.91 16.35 23.45
C LEU A 140 15.80 14.84 23.26
N LEU A 141 16.10 14.04 24.29
CA LEU A 141 15.95 12.58 24.24
C LEU A 141 14.50 12.15 24.13
N VAL A 142 13.60 12.79 24.90
CA VAL A 142 12.16 12.53 24.84
C VAL A 142 11.62 12.87 23.44
N LEU A 143 11.96 14.05 22.92
CA LEU A 143 11.55 14.46 21.59
C LEU A 143 12.11 13.53 20.50
N ALA A 144 13.35 13.09 20.62
CA ALA A 144 14.01 12.18 19.69
C ALA A 144 13.40 10.78 19.64
N ILE A 145 12.61 10.40 20.66
CA ILE A 145 11.85 9.15 20.69
C ILE A 145 10.41 9.38 20.22
N ILE A 146 9.76 10.42 20.72
CA ILE A 146 8.34 10.65 20.44
C ILE A 146 8.09 11.09 19.00
N ALA A 147 8.94 11.98 18.44
CA ALA A 147 8.70 12.52 17.11
C ALA A 147 8.68 11.46 15.99
N PRO A 148 9.58 10.48 15.91
CA PRO A 148 9.50 9.39 14.93
C PRO A 148 8.25 8.52 15.11
N ILE A 149 7.83 8.25 16.36
CA ILE A 149 6.64 7.47 16.65
C ILE A 149 5.39 8.21 16.14
N MET A 150 5.28 9.51 16.41
CA MET A 150 4.18 10.34 15.93
C MET A 150 4.17 10.41 14.40
N ALA A 151 5.34 10.58 13.77
CA ALA A 151 5.46 10.59 12.32
C ALA A 151 4.99 9.26 11.70
N MET A 152 5.34 8.14 12.31
CA MET A 152 4.89 6.80 11.89
C MET A 152 3.37 6.65 12.05
N ILE A 153 2.79 7.07 13.17
CA ILE A 153 1.33 7.01 13.38
C ILE A 153 0.58 7.82 12.33
N ILE A 154 1.06 9.04 12.03
CA ILE A 154 0.48 9.90 11.00
C ILE A 154 0.58 9.23 9.63
N GLN A 155 1.73 8.65 9.28
CA GLN A 155 1.92 7.93 8.02
C GLN A 155 0.98 6.74 7.89
N LEU A 156 0.78 5.96 8.95
CA LEU A 156 -0.17 4.85 8.99
C LEU A 156 -1.63 5.34 8.85
N ALA A 157 -1.99 6.44 9.49
CA ALA A 157 -3.32 7.02 9.37
C ALA A 157 -3.61 7.49 7.93
N ILE A 158 -2.63 8.14 7.28
CA ILE A 158 -2.71 8.52 5.87
C ILE A 158 -2.90 7.27 5.00
N SER A 159 -2.07 6.24 5.18
CA SER A 159 -2.17 4.99 4.41
C SER A 159 -3.57 4.36 4.52
N ARG A 160 -4.08 4.20 5.74
CA ARG A 160 -5.42 3.63 5.97
C ARG A 160 -6.55 4.46 5.37
N SER A 161 -6.46 5.78 5.48
CA SER A 161 -7.47 6.66 4.88
C SER A 161 -7.51 6.53 3.35
N ARG A 162 -6.35 6.29 2.72
CA ARG A 162 -6.23 6.05 1.26
C ARG A 162 -6.87 4.73 0.85
N GLU A 163 -6.71 3.67 1.65
CA GLU A 163 -7.36 2.38 1.42
C GLU A 163 -8.90 2.51 1.43
N TYR A 164 -9.45 3.19 2.43
CA TYR A 164 -10.90 3.41 2.50
C TYR A 164 -11.43 4.24 1.32
N LEU A 165 -10.66 5.24 0.89
CA LEU A 165 -11.02 6.03 -0.28
C LEU A 165 -10.94 5.22 -1.57
N ALA A 166 -9.93 4.36 -1.72
CA ALA A 166 -9.79 3.46 -2.86
C ALA A 166 -10.92 2.42 -2.88
N ASP A 167 -11.34 1.89 -1.72
CA ASP A 167 -12.51 1.02 -1.60
C ASP A 167 -13.79 1.72 -2.07
N GLU A 168 -14.02 2.95 -1.62
CA GLU A 168 -15.19 3.74 -2.01
C GLU A 168 -15.21 4.01 -3.52
N ILE A 169 -14.08 4.43 -4.07
CA ILE A 169 -13.95 4.68 -5.51
C ILE A 169 -14.09 3.38 -6.30
N GLY A 170 -13.46 2.31 -5.85
CA GLY A 170 -13.55 0.99 -6.47
C GLY A 170 -14.99 0.48 -6.52
N ALA A 171 -15.70 0.61 -5.41
CA ALA A 171 -17.13 0.26 -5.34
C ALA A 171 -17.99 1.09 -6.31
N LYS A 172 -17.78 2.41 -6.37
CA LYS A 172 -18.50 3.31 -7.29
C LYS A 172 -18.17 3.04 -8.77
N LEU A 173 -16.90 2.81 -9.10
CA LEU A 173 -16.48 2.54 -10.48
C LEU A 173 -16.94 1.18 -10.99
N SER A 174 -16.91 0.16 -10.15
CA SER A 174 -17.37 -1.18 -10.50
C SER A 174 -18.90 -1.31 -10.47
N GLY A 175 -19.58 -0.54 -9.61
CA GLY A 175 -20.99 -0.72 -9.28
C GLY A 175 -21.28 -1.95 -8.42
N GLU A 176 -20.25 -2.60 -7.88
CA GLU A 176 -20.33 -3.92 -7.22
C GLU A 176 -19.62 -3.93 -5.85
N PRO A 177 -20.09 -3.14 -4.86
CA PRO A 177 -19.43 -3.06 -3.55
C PRO A 177 -19.35 -4.41 -2.82
N LEU A 178 -20.40 -5.25 -2.97
CA LEU A 178 -20.44 -6.57 -2.36
C LEU A 178 -19.44 -7.54 -2.99
N ALA A 179 -19.20 -7.43 -4.30
CA ALA A 179 -18.21 -8.24 -4.99
C ALA A 179 -16.77 -7.85 -4.55
N LEU A 180 -16.50 -6.56 -4.37
CA LEU A 180 -15.22 -6.11 -3.79
C LEU A 180 -15.04 -6.63 -2.36
N ALA A 181 -16.06 -6.58 -1.51
CA ALA A 181 -15.99 -7.14 -0.16
C ALA A 181 -15.73 -8.65 -0.17
N SER A 182 -16.38 -9.41 -1.05
CA SER A 182 -16.15 -10.84 -1.25
C SER A 182 -14.72 -11.12 -1.72
N ALA A 183 -14.22 -10.34 -2.68
CA ALA A 183 -12.85 -10.45 -3.19
C ALA A 183 -11.82 -10.29 -2.07
N LEU A 184 -11.96 -9.26 -1.23
CA LEU A 184 -11.06 -9.01 -0.09
C LEU A 184 -11.01 -10.21 0.86
N GLN A 185 -12.15 -10.82 1.18
CA GLN A 185 -12.22 -12.00 2.03
C GLN A 185 -11.57 -13.23 1.39
N LYS A 186 -11.79 -13.45 0.07
CA LYS A 186 -11.17 -14.57 -0.65
C LYS A 186 -9.64 -14.41 -0.71
N ILE A 187 -9.16 -13.19 -0.98
CA ILE A 187 -7.72 -12.88 -1.02
C ILE A 187 -7.09 -13.13 0.35
N GLU A 188 -7.68 -12.61 1.43
CA GLU A 188 -7.17 -12.79 2.79
C GLU A 188 -7.10 -14.27 3.17
N LYS A 189 -8.15 -15.05 2.89
CA LYS A 189 -8.17 -16.49 3.12
C LYS A 189 -7.09 -17.22 2.32
N ASN A 190 -6.89 -16.84 1.06
CA ASN A 190 -5.86 -17.47 0.21
C ASN A 190 -4.45 -17.14 0.72
N VAL A 191 -4.16 -15.89 1.09
CA VAL A 191 -2.89 -15.48 1.67
C VAL A 191 -2.61 -16.21 3.00
N HIS A 192 -3.65 -16.46 3.80
CA HIS A 192 -3.53 -17.22 5.03
C HIS A 192 -3.16 -18.69 4.78
N ASN A 193 -3.75 -19.32 3.76
CA ASN A 193 -3.53 -20.72 3.41
C ASN A 193 -2.21 -20.97 2.66
N HIS A 194 -1.72 -19.94 1.95
CA HIS A 194 -0.48 -19.98 1.17
C HIS A 194 0.43 -18.82 1.62
N PRO A 195 0.97 -18.89 2.86
CA PRO A 195 1.88 -17.85 3.33
C PRO A 195 3.08 -17.77 2.37
N PHE A 196 3.55 -16.56 2.11
CA PHE A 196 4.70 -16.33 1.27
C PHE A 196 5.86 -17.21 1.74
N ALA A 197 6.33 -18.11 0.90
CA ALA A 197 7.63 -18.74 1.09
C ALA A 197 8.64 -17.60 1.24
N ARG A 198 9.45 -17.63 2.30
CA ARG A 198 10.44 -16.61 2.68
C ARG A 198 11.37 -16.26 1.50
N MET A 199 10.89 -15.45 0.59
CA MET A 199 11.76 -14.74 -0.32
C MET A 199 12.18 -13.46 0.42
N GLY A 200 13.43 -13.35 0.80
CA GLY A 200 14.00 -12.23 1.57
C GLY A 200 13.87 -10.82 0.94
N LYS A 201 12.94 -10.65 0.02
CA LYS A 201 12.60 -9.39 -0.66
C LYS A 201 11.16 -8.93 -0.36
N THR A 202 10.35 -9.72 0.34
CA THR A 202 8.92 -9.46 0.54
C THR A 202 8.63 -8.43 1.63
N GLU A 203 9.52 -8.24 2.60
CA GLU A 203 9.31 -7.26 3.67
C GLU A 203 9.29 -5.82 3.15
N ALA A 204 10.17 -5.49 2.19
CA ALA A 204 10.23 -4.15 1.60
C ALA A 204 9.01 -3.81 0.74
N THR A 205 8.24 -4.81 0.28
CA THR A 205 7.08 -4.63 -0.60
C THR A 205 5.77 -5.10 0.03
N ALA A 206 5.78 -5.46 1.30
CA ALA A 206 4.59 -5.94 2.03
C ALA A 206 3.41 -4.95 1.97
N HIS A 207 3.69 -3.65 1.88
CA HIS A 207 2.70 -2.59 1.73
C HIS A 207 1.97 -2.57 0.37
N MET A 208 2.43 -3.35 -0.62
CA MET A 208 1.81 -3.45 -1.95
C MET A 208 0.86 -4.64 -2.06
N PHE A 209 0.64 -5.38 -0.99
CA PHE A 209 -0.31 -6.49 -0.98
C PHE A 209 -1.67 -5.99 -0.53
N ILE A 210 -2.73 -6.41 -1.20
CA ILE A 210 -4.12 -6.10 -0.82
C ILE A 210 -4.44 -6.60 0.59
N SER A 211 -3.83 -7.72 0.99
CA SER A 211 -3.91 -8.28 2.36
C SER A 211 -2.50 -8.50 2.91
N ASN A 212 -2.29 -8.11 4.18
CA ASN A 212 -0.98 -8.24 4.81
C ASN A 212 -0.56 -9.71 4.93
N PRO A 213 0.55 -10.14 4.28
CA PRO A 213 1.00 -11.53 4.33
C PRO A 213 1.65 -11.93 5.66
N LEU A 214 1.95 -10.97 6.52
CA LEU A 214 2.60 -11.22 7.81
C LEU A 214 1.53 -11.43 8.87
N LYS A 215 1.43 -12.65 9.42
CA LYS A 215 0.61 -12.92 10.61
C LYS A 215 1.17 -12.11 11.76
N ALA A 216 0.41 -11.12 12.19
CA ALA A 216 0.80 -10.29 13.31
C ALA A 216 -0.15 -10.54 14.48
N SER A 217 0.40 -10.54 15.70
CA SER A 217 -0.40 -10.38 16.91
C SER A 217 -1.26 -9.12 16.81
N ALA A 218 -2.36 -9.02 17.58
CA ALA A 218 -3.25 -7.86 17.59
C ALA A 218 -2.48 -6.52 17.75
N PHE A 219 -1.34 -6.54 18.43
CA PHE A 219 -0.44 -5.41 18.60
C PHE A 219 0.23 -4.99 17.27
N LEU A 220 0.65 -5.94 16.43
CA LEU A 220 1.29 -5.66 15.13
C LEU A 220 0.27 -5.19 14.07
N ASN A 221 -1.01 -5.51 14.22
CA ASN A 221 -2.06 -4.96 13.36
C ASN A 221 -2.20 -3.43 13.49
N LEU A 222 -1.82 -2.85 14.64
CA LEU A 222 -1.76 -1.40 14.80
C LEU A 222 -0.76 -0.74 13.83
N PHE A 223 0.30 -1.44 13.50
CA PHE A 223 1.39 -0.99 12.62
C PHE A 223 1.23 -1.47 11.16
N SER A 224 0.10 -2.10 10.83
CA SER A 224 -0.20 -2.46 9.44
C SER A 224 -0.59 -1.24 8.63
N THR A 225 -0.05 -1.13 7.42
CA THR A 225 -0.39 -0.10 6.44
C THR A 225 -1.81 -0.25 5.92
N HIS A 226 -2.36 -1.47 5.92
CA HIS A 226 -3.73 -1.75 5.51
C HIS A 226 -4.64 -1.88 6.73
N PRO A 227 -5.88 -1.31 6.65
CA PRO A 227 -6.90 -1.55 7.67
C PRO A 227 -7.32 -3.03 7.68
N PRO A 228 -7.90 -3.51 8.80
CA PRO A 228 -8.46 -4.86 8.85
C PRO A 228 -9.50 -5.10 7.76
N THR A 229 -9.41 -6.24 7.08
CA THR A 229 -10.34 -6.63 5.99
C THR A 229 -11.79 -6.61 6.47
N GLU A 230 -12.04 -7.01 7.69
CA GLU A 230 -13.39 -7.00 8.28
C GLU A 230 -14.01 -5.60 8.29
N GLU A 231 -13.25 -4.58 8.69
CA GLU A 231 -13.71 -3.18 8.72
C GLU A 231 -13.92 -2.64 7.31
N ARG A 232 -13.05 -2.96 6.35
CA ARG A 232 -13.23 -2.64 4.93
C ARG A 232 -14.51 -3.26 4.39
N CYS A 233 -14.72 -4.56 4.63
CA CYS A 233 -15.93 -5.27 4.20
C CYS A 233 -17.20 -4.71 4.84
N LYS A 234 -17.17 -4.32 6.12
CA LYS A 234 -18.31 -3.69 6.79
C LYS A 234 -18.71 -2.39 6.12
N ARG A 235 -17.74 -1.53 5.78
CA ARG A 235 -17.98 -0.27 5.07
C ARG A 235 -18.54 -0.51 3.68
N LEU A 236 -17.95 -1.42 2.90
CA LEU A 236 -18.41 -1.77 1.56
C LEU A 236 -19.85 -2.31 1.55
N ARG A 237 -20.21 -3.16 2.52
CA ARG A 237 -21.59 -3.68 2.65
C ARG A 237 -22.62 -2.61 3.02
N ALA A 238 -22.20 -1.55 3.68
CA ALA A 238 -23.07 -0.43 4.04
C ALA A 238 -23.26 0.59 2.90
N MET A 239 -22.45 0.48 1.82
CA MET A 239 -22.54 1.40 0.69
C MET A 239 -23.81 1.13 -0.14
N LYS A 240 -24.50 2.21 -0.49
CA LYS A 240 -25.57 2.23 -1.49
C LYS A 240 -24.97 2.87 -2.74
N VAL A 241 -24.76 2.08 -3.79
CA VAL A 241 -24.21 2.51 -5.08
C VAL A 241 -25.29 2.44 -6.14
#